data_2af5c0f1c198d8ac251b747b05fd657a
#
_entry.id   2af5c0f1c198d8ac251b747b05fd657a
#
_cell.length_a   1.000
_cell.length_b   1.000
_cell.length_c   1.000
_cell.angle_alpha   90.00
_cell.angle_beta   90.00
_cell.angle_gamma   90.00
#
_symmetry.space_group_name_H-M   'P 1'
#
loop_
_entity.id
_entity.type
_entity.pdbx_description
1 polymer ?
#
loop_
_entity_poly.entity_id
_entity_poly.type
_entity_poly.pdbx_seq_one_letter_code
_entity_poly.pdbx_strand_id
1 'polypeptide(L)'
;NHTDALATAIGGGMTSVVVDNDEVAAKAIQWLSQNRAGRATFLPLNKLNNTRPAGRATMISKKPGVIGFANELLDYDPRIDIAIRFVLRNTLIVDSLATARSNMGGVRLVTLRGDVTEAGGAMVGGAKRKLTTSFGGNIQGANEVQTLASDVERYRLMAETVNGALSDARRQQAEIRSTINELSNNDHSQRYSEWKATHKQARSNHTTATGAVGAAENRLHEL
;
A
#
# COMPACT_ATOMS: atom_id res chain seq x y z
N ASN A 1 -22.71 9.88 -24.98
CA ASN A 1 -22.25 9.54 -23.63
C ASN A 1 -21.00 10.37 -23.30
N HIS A 2 -21.16 11.37 -22.42
CA HIS A 2 -20.11 12.37 -22.13
C HIS A 2 -19.19 11.96 -20.96
N THR A 3 -19.41 10.80 -20.37
CA THR A 3 -18.75 10.34 -19.11
C THR A 3 -17.24 10.34 -19.23
N ASP A 4 -16.70 9.82 -20.31
CA ASP A 4 -15.24 9.75 -20.53
C ASP A 4 -14.60 11.12 -20.72
N ALA A 5 -15.29 12.01 -21.46
CA ALA A 5 -14.83 13.38 -21.66
C ALA A 5 -14.82 14.15 -20.34
N LEU A 6 -15.89 14.03 -19.54
CA LEU A 6 -16.02 14.70 -18.26
C LEU A 6 -15.01 14.16 -17.23
N ALA A 7 -14.82 12.85 -17.14
CA ALA A 7 -13.78 12.24 -16.31
C ALA A 7 -12.38 12.77 -16.65
N THR A 8 -12.09 12.89 -17.96
CA THR A 8 -10.82 13.46 -18.44
C THR A 8 -10.72 14.96 -18.14
N ALA A 9 -11.83 15.70 -18.28
CA ALA A 9 -11.88 17.14 -18.00
C ALA A 9 -11.58 17.43 -16.52
N ILE A 10 -12.16 16.65 -15.61
CA ILE A 10 -11.94 16.77 -14.17
C ILE A 10 -10.52 16.28 -13.80
N GLY A 11 -10.06 15.19 -14.42
CA GLY A 11 -8.72 14.65 -14.19
C GLY A 11 -8.39 14.45 -12.71
N GLY A 12 -7.26 14.98 -12.26
CA GLY A 12 -6.84 14.91 -10.85
C GLY A 12 -7.77 15.58 -9.85
N GLY A 13 -8.69 16.43 -10.31
CA GLY A 13 -9.71 17.05 -9.45
C GLY A 13 -10.73 16.06 -8.86
N MET A 14 -10.86 14.85 -9.44
CA MET A 14 -11.77 13.81 -8.93
C MET A 14 -11.47 13.36 -7.50
N THR A 15 -10.23 13.46 -7.07
CA THR A 15 -9.77 13.07 -5.73
C THR A 15 -9.71 14.25 -4.76
N SER A 16 -10.18 15.45 -5.18
CA SER A 16 -10.21 16.62 -4.30
C SER A 16 -11.37 16.55 -3.32
N VAL A 17 -11.10 16.95 -2.10
CA VAL A 17 -12.08 16.97 -1.01
C VAL A 17 -12.66 18.39 -0.89
N VAL A 18 -13.96 18.54 -1.10
CA VAL A 18 -14.65 19.80 -0.90
C VAL A 18 -14.94 19.98 0.59
N VAL A 19 -14.60 21.13 1.14
CA VAL A 19 -14.83 21.48 2.55
C VAL A 19 -15.44 22.88 2.66
N ASP A 20 -16.18 23.12 3.73
CA ASP A 20 -16.91 24.38 3.91
C ASP A 20 -15.97 25.59 4.00
N ASN A 21 -14.84 25.44 4.67
CA ASN A 21 -13.93 26.55 4.91
C ASN A 21 -12.45 26.11 5.00
N ASP A 22 -11.58 27.10 4.96
CA ASP A 22 -10.13 26.92 5.03
C ASP A 22 -9.62 26.43 6.39
N GLU A 23 -10.34 26.67 7.48
CA GLU A 23 -9.98 26.15 8.80
C GLU A 23 -10.12 24.62 8.85
N VAL A 24 -11.20 24.09 8.27
CA VAL A 24 -11.41 22.63 8.16
C VAL A 24 -10.33 22.01 7.29
N ALA A 25 -9.99 22.65 6.16
CA ALA A 25 -8.90 22.21 5.31
C ALA A 25 -7.54 22.16 6.06
N ALA A 26 -7.23 23.22 6.82
CA ALA A 26 -6.01 23.32 7.58
C ALA A 26 -5.90 22.23 8.66
N LYS A 27 -6.98 21.98 9.41
CA LYS A 27 -7.04 20.89 10.41
C LYS A 27 -6.85 19.51 9.77
N ALA A 28 -7.50 19.28 8.62
CA ALA A 28 -7.37 18.03 7.89
C ALA A 28 -5.94 17.81 7.37
N ILE A 29 -5.28 18.84 6.81
CA ILE A 29 -3.89 18.78 6.36
C ILE A 29 -2.95 18.49 7.54
N GLN A 30 -3.16 19.15 8.68
CA GLN A 30 -2.36 18.92 9.88
C GLN A 30 -2.51 17.47 10.38
N TRP A 31 -3.73 16.96 10.40
CA TRP A 31 -4.01 15.56 10.77
C TRP A 31 -3.33 14.56 9.84
N LEU A 32 -3.44 14.77 8.51
CA LEU A 32 -2.76 13.91 7.52
C LEU A 32 -1.25 13.90 7.71
N SER A 33 -0.65 15.07 8.01
CA SER A 33 0.78 15.20 8.26
C SER A 33 1.22 14.46 9.53
N GLN A 34 0.49 14.66 10.62
CA GLN A 34 0.80 14.02 11.92
C GLN A 34 0.68 12.49 11.86
N ASN A 35 -0.30 11.98 11.12
CA ASN A 35 -0.56 10.55 10.98
C ASN A 35 0.15 9.90 9.80
N ARG A 36 0.95 10.65 9.02
CA ARG A 36 1.61 10.18 7.79
C ARG A 36 0.63 9.50 6.82
N ALA A 37 -0.60 10.01 6.75
CA ALA A 37 -1.71 9.42 6.01
C ALA A 37 -1.77 9.86 4.52
N GLY A 38 -0.66 10.33 3.97
CA GLY A 38 -0.56 10.76 2.58
C GLY A 38 -0.91 12.23 2.38
N ARG A 39 -1.29 12.57 1.14
CA ARG A 39 -1.62 13.95 0.72
C ARG A 39 -2.97 13.97 0.01
N ALA A 40 -3.78 14.98 0.29
CA ALA A 40 -5.03 15.25 -0.38
C ALA A 40 -5.11 16.74 -0.78
N THR A 41 -5.88 17.03 -1.83
CA THR A 41 -6.20 18.39 -2.22
C THR A 41 -7.55 18.77 -1.60
N PHE A 42 -7.59 19.85 -0.84
CA PHE A 42 -8.81 20.38 -0.25
C PHE A 42 -9.27 21.62 -1.01
N LEU A 43 -10.59 21.72 -1.23
CA LEU A 43 -11.24 22.82 -1.92
C LEU A 43 -12.17 23.55 -0.92
N PRO A 44 -11.65 24.56 -0.17
CA PRO A 44 -12.45 25.30 0.80
C PRO A 44 -13.38 26.28 0.07
N LEU A 45 -14.70 26.07 0.18
CA LEU A 45 -15.71 26.84 -0.54
C LEU A 45 -15.64 28.34 -0.26
N ASN A 46 -15.24 28.73 0.95
CA ASN A 46 -15.13 30.14 1.35
C ASN A 46 -13.93 30.89 0.73
N LYS A 47 -12.97 30.19 0.14
CA LYS A 47 -11.74 30.79 -0.44
C LYS A 47 -11.61 30.58 -1.95
N LEU A 48 -12.46 29.73 -2.54
CA LEU A 48 -12.42 29.53 -3.98
C LEU A 48 -12.93 30.77 -4.71
N ASN A 49 -12.20 31.15 -5.75
CA ASN A 49 -12.62 32.25 -6.60
C ASN A 49 -13.62 31.76 -7.66
N ASN A 50 -14.71 32.48 -7.80
CA ASN A 50 -15.68 32.24 -8.86
C ASN A 50 -15.07 32.64 -10.21
N THR A 51 -14.57 31.67 -10.96
CA THR A 51 -13.97 31.88 -12.28
C THR A 51 -15.11 32.01 -13.32
N ARG A 52 -15.32 33.20 -13.82
CA ARG A 52 -16.22 33.43 -14.98
C ARG A 52 -15.51 32.91 -16.25
N PRO A 53 -16.28 32.36 -17.21
CA PRO A 53 -15.72 31.97 -18.50
C PRO A 53 -15.00 33.13 -19.18
N ALA A 54 -13.76 32.86 -19.63
CA ALA A 54 -13.03 33.86 -20.42
C ALA A 54 -13.79 34.15 -21.73
N GLY A 55 -13.74 35.38 -22.21
CA GLY A 55 -14.44 35.78 -23.45
C GLY A 55 -14.15 34.88 -24.64
N ARG A 56 -12.88 34.40 -24.76
CA ARG A 56 -12.49 33.44 -25.81
C ARG A 56 -13.22 32.10 -25.65
N ALA A 57 -13.33 31.55 -24.46
CA ALA A 57 -14.09 30.32 -24.23
C ALA A 57 -15.55 30.44 -24.60
N THR A 58 -16.17 31.56 -24.26
CA THR A 58 -17.54 31.90 -24.64
C THR A 58 -17.72 32.05 -26.14
N MET A 59 -16.74 32.59 -26.86
CA MET A 59 -16.79 32.65 -28.34
C MET A 59 -16.66 31.24 -28.96
N ILE A 60 -15.78 30.40 -28.44
CA ILE A 60 -15.55 29.05 -28.95
C ILE A 60 -16.76 28.17 -28.63
N SER A 61 -17.42 28.32 -27.49
CA SER A 61 -18.60 27.51 -27.09
C SER A 61 -19.76 27.58 -28.08
N LYS A 62 -19.81 28.64 -28.88
CA LYS A 62 -20.87 28.84 -29.89
C LYS A 62 -20.51 28.25 -31.27
N LYS A 63 -19.33 27.69 -31.45
CA LYS A 63 -18.87 27.16 -32.74
C LYS A 63 -19.42 25.77 -33.03
N PRO A 64 -19.58 25.38 -34.31
CA PRO A 64 -19.99 24.05 -34.69
C PRO A 64 -19.00 23.00 -34.16
N GLY A 65 -19.53 21.87 -33.66
CA GLY A 65 -18.75 20.77 -33.09
C GLY A 65 -18.36 20.96 -31.61
N VAL A 66 -18.64 22.13 -31.03
CA VAL A 66 -18.52 22.35 -29.58
C VAL A 66 -19.83 21.99 -28.89
N ILE A 67 -19.77 21.11 -27.92
CA ILE A 67 -20.95 20.58 -27.20
C ILE A 67 -21.36 21.56 -26.09
N GLY A 68 -20.38 22.09 -25.35
CA GLY A 68 -20.64 23.05 -24.27
C GLY A 68 -19.54 23.10 -23.24
N PHE A 69 -19.73 23.88 -22.19
CA PHE A 69 -18.84 23.89 -21.05
C PHE A 69 -18.98 22.61 -20.24
N ALA A 70 -17.85 22.06 -19.78
CA ALA A 70 -17.83 20.80 -19.04
C ALA A 70 -18.68 20.85 -17.75
N ASN A 71 -18.74 22.00 -17.06
CA ASN A 71 -19.56 22.16 -15.86
C ASN A 71 -21.08 22.20 -16.17
N GLU A 72 -21.49 22.60 -17.36
CA GLU A 72 -22.91 22.64 -17.77
C GLU A 72 -23.42 21.23 -18.16
N LEU A 73 -22.51 20.30 -18.42
CA LEU A 73 -22.83 18.92 -18.81
C LEU A 73 -22.85 17.95 -17.61
N LEU A 74 -22.64 18.47 -16.40
CA LEU A 74 -22.66 17.72 -15.15
C LEU A 74 -23.92 18.05 -14.35
N ASP A 75 -24.50 17.03 -13.75
CA ASP A 75 -25.52 17.16 -12.73
C ASP A 75 -24.88 17.02 -11.34
N TYR A 76 -24.98 18.06 -10.51
CA TYR A 76 -24.36 18.13 -9.19
C TYR A 76 -25.13 19.07 -8.25
N ASP A 77 -24.88 18.94 -6.95
CA ASP A 77 -25.48 19.81 -5.94
C ASP A 77 -24.99 21.26 -6.12
N PRO A 78 -25.91 22.23 -6.25
CA PRO A 78 -25.56 23.66 -6.39
C PRO A 78 -24.62 24.21 -5.31
N ARG A 79 -24.59 23.59 -4.12
CA ARG A 79 -23.70 24.02 -3.04
C ARG A 79 -22.21 23.87 -3.37
N ILE A 80 -21.86 22.96 -4.28
CA ILE A 80 -20.46 22.74 -4.70
C ILE A 80 -20.13 23.37 -6.06
N ASP A 81 -21.03 24.20 -6.63
CA ASP A 81 -20.83 24.80 -7.95
C ASP A 81 -19.49 25.52 -8.09
N ILE A 82 -19.10 26.28 -7.06
CA ILE A 82 -17.82 27.00 -7.07
C ILE A 82 -16.60 26.04 -7.14
N ALA A 83 -16.67 24.87 -6.49
CA ALA A 83 -15.62 23.87 -6.53
C ALA A 83 -15.56 23.17 -7.91
N ILE A 84 -16.71 22.86 -8.50
CA ILE A 84 -16.82 22.29 -9.84
C ILE A 84 -16.26 23.26 -10.88
N ARG A 85 -16.62 24.51 -10.83
CA ARG A 85 -16.07 25.56 -11.72
C ARG A 85 -14.58 25.76 -11.51
N PHE A 86 -14.10 25.67 -10.30
CA PHE A 86 -12.67 25.77 -10.00
C PHE A 86 -11.89 24.62 -10.62
N VAL A 87 -12.39 23.39 -10.54
CA VAL A 87 -11.73 22.20 -11.11
C VAL A 87 -11.78 22.20 -12.63
N LEU A 88 -12.96 22.43 -13.21
CA LEU A 88 -13.16 22.38 -14.65
C LEU A 88 -12.70 23.65 -15.38
N ARG A 89 -12.64 24.78 -14.67
CA ARG A 89 -12.27 26.08 -15.24
C ARG A 89 -13.09 26.38 -16.52
N ASN A 90 -12.43 26.80 -17.61
CA ASN A 90 -13.05 27.10 -18.90
C ASN A 90 -12.92 25.90 -19.87
N THR A 91 -13.01 24.68 -19.39
CA THR A 91 -12.89 23.49 -20.24
C THR A 91 -14.17 23.32 -21.07
N LEU A 92 -14.00 23.20 -22.37
CA LEU A 92 -15.09 22.91 -23.32
C LEU A 92 -15.00 21.45 -23.77
N ILE A 93 -16.15 20.83 -23.94
CA ILE A 93 -16.27 19.51 -24.55
C ILE A 93 -16.57 19.67 -26.04
N VAL A 94 -15.85 18.95 -26.89
CA VAL A 94 -15.97 18.98 -28.32
C VAL A 94 -16.18 17.58 -28.91
N ASP A 95 -16.77 17.52 -30.08
CA ASP A 95 -17.12 16.27 -30.77
C ASP A 95 -15.88 15.48 -31.25
N SER A 96 -14.86 16.17 -31.73
CA SER A 96 -13.73 15.55 -32.43
C SER A 96 -12.40 16.27 -32.17
N LEU A 97 -11.32 15.56 -32.43
CA LEU A 97 -9.96 16.11 -32.37
C LEU A 97 -9.74 17.19 -33.46
N ALA A 98 -10.44 17.09 -34.61
CA ALA A 98 -10.38 18.11 -35.65
C ALA A 98 -10.95 19.43 -35.14
N THR A 99 -12.11 19.40 -34.46
CA THR A 99 -12.73 20.58 -33.83
C THR A 99 -11.83 21.15 -32.74
N ALA A 100 -11.21 20.28 -31.91
CA ALA A 100 -10.25 20.72 -30.89
C ALA A 100 -9.08 21.46 -31.52
N ARG A 101 -8.45 20.90 -32.57
CA ARG A 101 -7.30 21.50 -33.26
C ARG A 101 -7.61 22.86 -33.91
N SER A 102 -8.76 22.98 -34.57
CA SER A 102 -9.15 24.25 -35.22
C SER A 102 -9.47 25.38 -34.21
N ASN A 103 -9.68 25.06 -32.93
CA ASN A 103 -9.99 26.02 -31.88
C ASN A 103 -8.92 26.10 -30.78
N MET A 104 -7.73 25.55 -31.01
CA MET A 104 -6.63 25.54 -30.05
C MET A 104 -6.18 26.91 -29.59
N GLY A 105 -5.59 26.95 -28.42
CA GLY A 105 -4.95 28.12 -27.79
C GLY A 105 -5.90 28.97 -26.96
N GLY A 106 -5.47 29.22 -25.72
CA GLY A 106 -6.19 30.03 -24.74
C GLY A 106 -7.40 29.36 -24.07
N VAL A 107 -7.79 28.15 -24.51
CA VAL A 107 -8.89 27.37 -23.92
C VAL A 107 -8.52 25.90 -23.90
N ARG A 108 -8.89 25.23 -22.85
CA ARG A 108 -8.74 23.77 -22.75
C ARG A 108 -9.95 23.09 -23.38
N LEU A 109 -9.70 22.18 -24.32
CA LEU A 109 -10.73 21.43 -25.03
C LEU A 109 -10.55 19.95 -24.81
N VAL A 110 -11.64 19.24 -24.59
CA VAL A 110 -11.63 17.78 -24.37
C VAL A 110 -12.61 17.15 -25.35
N THR A 111 -12.14 16.18 -26.13
CA THR A 111 -12.98 15.44 -27.08
C THR A 111 -13.84 14.40 -26.35
N LEU A 112 -14.90 13.93 -27.00
CA LEU A 112 -15.73 12.84 -26.48
C LEU A 112 -14.94 11.54 -26.24
N ARG A 113 -13.81 11.36 -26.93
CA ARG A 113 -12.88 10.24 -26.71
C ARG A 113 -11.90 10.48 -25.56
N GLY A 114 -11.88 11.71 -25.01
CA GLY A 114 -10.99 12.08 -23.91
C GLY A 114 -9.59 12.55 -24.38
N ASP A 115 -9.40 12.91 -25.66
CA ASP A 115 -8.21 13.64 -26.05
C ASP A 115 -8.30 15.07 -25.55
N VAL A 116 -7.19 15.66 -25.15
CA VAL A 116 -7.13 16.98 -24.55
C VAL A 116 -6.24 17.89 -25.37
N THR A 117 -6.69 19.10 -25.62
CA THR A 117 -5.84 20.21 -26.04
C THR A 117 -5.80 21.25 -24.94
N GLU A 118 -4.63 21.49 -24.40
CA GLU A 118 -4.45 22.45 -23.30
C GLU A 118 -4.47 23.90 -23.84
N ALA A 119 -4.81 24.83 -22.96
CA ALA A 119 -4.84 26.25 -23.28
C ALA A 119 -3.50 26.78 -23.81
N GLY A 120 -2.40 26.21 -23.37
CA GLY A 120 -1.04 26.53 -23.84
C GLY A 120 -0.65 25.84 -25.16
N GLY A 121 -1.54 25.05 -25.78
CA GLY A 121 -1.29 24.40 -27.08
C GLY A 121 -0.76 22.96 -26.97
N ALA A 122 -0.48 22.43 -25.79
CA ALA A 122 -0.13 21.02 -25.65
C ALA A 122 -1.31 20.11 -25.99
N MET A 123 -1.03 18.96 -26.59
CA MET A 123 -2.03 17.93 -26.91
C MET A 123 -1.71 16.65 -26.16
N VAL A 124 -2.72 16.07 -25.55
CA VAL A 124 -2.64 14.78 -24.85
C VAL A 124 -3.76 13.89 -25.39
N GLY A 125 -3.42 12.71 -25.86
CA GLY A 125 -4.39 11.77 -26.43
C GLY A 125 -3.77 10.40 -26.59
N GLY A 126 -4.55 9.44 -27.05
CA GLY A 126 -4.15 8.05 -27.27
C GLY A 126 -5.08 7.05 -26.59
N ALA A 127 -4.69 5.78 -26.61
CA ALA A 127 -5.48 4.72 -25.99
C ALA A 127 -5.52 4.92 -24.46
N LYS A 128 -6.72 5.08 -23.90
CA LYS A 128 -6.89 5.12 -22.44
C LYS A 128 -6.51 3.78 -21.84
N ARG A 129 -5.59 3.78 -20.89
CA ARG A 129 -5.57 2.72 -19.88
C ARG A 129 -6.92 2.78 -19.14
N LYS A 130 -7.59 1.65 -19.00
CA LYS A 130 -8.77 1.56 -18.12
C LYS A 130 -8.34 2.02 -16.73
N LEU A 131 -8.63 3.28 -16.42
CA LEU A 131 -8.58 3.74 -15.03
C LEU A 131 -9.77 3.07 -14.33
N THR A 132 -9.49 2.35 -13.27
CA THR A 132 -10.49 1.70 -12.42
C THR A 132 -11.42 2.70 -11.69
N THR A 133 -11.22 3.98 -11.86
CA THR A 133 -12.06 5.04 -11.28
C THR A 133 -13.13 5.43 -12.31
N SER A 134 -14.28 4.81 -12.22
CA SER A 134 -15.45 5.13 -13.07
C SER A 134 -16.20 6.32 -12.48
N PHE A 135 -16.37 7.36 -13.29
CA PHE A 135 -17.24 8.49 -12.98
C PHE A 135 -18.71 8.05 -13.06
N GLY A 136 -19.48 8.24 -12.00
CA GLY A 136 -20.93 7.93 -11.97
C GLY A 136 -21.30 6.53 -11.47
N GLY A 137 -20.36 5.74 -10.98
CA GLY A 137 -20.63 4.39 -10.47
C GLY A 137 -20.88 4.35 -8.96
N ASN A 138 -21.92 5.01 -8.48
CA ASN A 138 -22.24 5.02 -7.05
C ASN A 138 -22.68 3.65 -6.49
N ILE A 139 -23.02 2.70 -7.35
CA ILE A 139 -23.43 1.33 -6.94
C ILE A 139 -22.24 0.36 -6.99
N GLN A 140 -21.35 0.48 -7.98
CA GLN A 140 -20.18 -0.41 -8.08
C GLN A 140 -19.06 -0.01 -7.12
N GLY A 141 -18.83 1.28 -6.90
CA GLY A 141 -17.83 1.76 -5.93
C GLY A 141 -18.21 1.46 -4.48
N ALA A 142 -19.48 1.52 -4.11
CA ALA A 142 -19.95 1.13 -2.78
C ALA A 142 -19.76 -0.38 -2.55
N ASN A 143 -20.06 -1.20 -3.55
CA ASN A 143 -19.83 -2.65 -3.48
C ASN A 143 -18.32 -2.99 -3.42
N GLU A 144 -17.48 -2.27 -4.16
CA GLU A 144 -16.02 -2.46 -4.15
C GLU A 144 -15.41 -2.07 -2.80
N VAL A 145 -15.84 -0.93 -2.22
CA VAL A 145 -15.44 -0.53 -0.85
C VAL A 145 -15.88 -1.56 0.18
N GLN A 146 -17.10 -2.09 0.06
CA GLN A 146 -17.61 -3.11 0.97
C GLN A 146 -16.87 -4.44 0.81
N THR A 147 -16.52 -4.81 -0.42
CA THR A 147 -15.70 -6.01 -0.70
C THR A 147 -14.29 -5.84 -0.13
N LEU A 148 -13.66 -4.70 -0.36
CA LEU A 148 -12.34 -4.39 0.20
C LEU A 148 -12.36 -4.34 1.73
N ALA A 149 -13.40 -3.78 2.34
CA ALA A 149 -13.56 -3.78 3.79
C ALA A 149 -13.70 -5.20 4.35
N SER A 150 -14.45 -6.07 3.69
CA SER A 150 -14.58 -7.49 4.07
C SER A 150 -13.27 -8.26 3.87
N ASP A 151 -12.52 -7.96 2.83
CA ASP A 151 -11.20 -8.55 2.57
C ASP A 151 -10.17 -8.12 3.62
N VAL A 152 -10.15 -6.85 4.01
CA VAL A 152 -9.30 -6.34 5.10
C VAL A 152 -9.59 -7.08 6.40
N GLU A 153 -10.88 -7.25 6.77
CA GLU A 153 -11.24 -7.97 7.99
C GLU A 153 -10.86 -9.45 7.92
N ARG A 154 -11.05 -10.09 6.77
CA ARG A 154 -10.62 -11.47 6.55
C ARG A 154 -9.10 -11.63 6.69
N TYR A 155 -8.31 -10.73 6.10
CA TYR A 155 -6.84 -10.77 6.22
C TYR A 155 -6.37 -10.47 7.64
N ARG A 156 -7.09 -9.61 8.38
CA ARG A 156 -6.81 -9.33 9.78
C ARG A 156 -7.00 -10.58 10.64
N LEU A 157 -8.13 -11.28 10.50
CA LEU A 157 -8.38 -12.54 11.20
C LEU A 157 -7.36 -13.62 10.83
N MET A 158 -6.98 -13.71 9.56
CA MET A 158 -5.90 -14.61 9.12
C MET A 158 -4.56 -14.26 9.79
N ALA A 159 -4.21 -13.00 9.85
CA ALA A 159 -2.97 -12.54 10.49
C ALA A 159 -2.96 -12.85 12.00
N GLU A 160 -4.08 -12.67 12.68
CA GLU A 160 -4.23 -13.03 14.11
C GLU A 160 -4.07 -14.55 14.31
N THR A 161 -4.69 -15.37 13.46
CA THR A 161 -4.57 -16.82 13.52
C THR A 161 -3.12 -17.29 13.29
N VAL A 162 -2.44 -16.74 12.29
CA VAL A 162 -1.04 -17.06 11.99
C VAL A 162 -0.11 -16.61 13.12
N ASN A 163 -0.34 -15.42 13.70
CA ASN A 163 0.44 -14.94 14.84
C ASN A 163 0.23 -15.81 16.08
N GLY A 164 -0.98 -16.30 16.32
CA GLY A 164 -1.27 -17.27 17.38
C GLY A 164 -0.49 -18.57 17.18
N ALA A 165 -0.58 -19.16 16.00
CA ALA A 165 0.15 -20.39 15.65
C ALA A 165 1.68 -20.20 15.74
N LEU A 166 2.21 -19.05 15.33
CA LEU A 166 3.62 -18.71 15.46
C LEU A 166 4.06 -18.63 16.94
N SER A 167 3.23 -18.01 17.79
CA SER A 167 3.50 -17.94 19.22
C SER A 167 3.55 -19.31 19.86
N ASP A 168 2.59 -20.19 19.54
CA ASP A 168 2.57 -21.58 20.03
C ASP A 168 3.76 -22.39 19.55
N ALA A 169 4.13 -22.25 18.27
CA ALA A 169 5.32 -22.93 17.72
C ALA A 169 6.61 -22.46 18.42
N ARG A 170 6.74 -21.17 18.72
CA ARG A 170 7.89 -20.64 19.46
C ARG A 170 7.95 -21.18 20.89
N ARG A 171 6.80 -21.30 21.54
CA ARG A 171 6.72 -21.90 22.89
C ARG A 171 7.17 -23.37 22.85
N GLN A 172 6.65 -24.17 21.93
CA GLN A 172 7.06 -25.57 21.75
C GLN A 172 8.56 -25.69 21.43
N GLN A 173 9.10 -24.80 20.58
CA GLN A 173 10.52 -24.76 20.30
C GLN A 173 11.36 -24.47 21.56
N ALA A 174 10.90 -23.57 22.42
CA ALA A 174 11.57 -23.27 23.68
C ALA A 174 11.54 -24.46 24.65
N GLU A 175 10.41 -25.16 24.77
CA GLU A 175 10.25 -26.36 25.57
C GLU A 175 11.16 -27.50 25.09
N ILE A 176 11.19 -27.75 23.77
CA ILE A 176 12.10 -28.75 23.17
C ILE A 176 13.56 -28.39 23.42
N ARG A 177 13.95 -27.11 23.30
CA ARG A 177 15.32 -26.68 23.61
C ARG A 177 15.69 -26.89 25.07
N SER A 178 14.75 -26.61 26.00
CA SER A 178 14.95 -26.90 27.43
C SER A 178 15.17 -28.37 27.66
N THR A 179 14.33 -29.24 27.09
CA THR A 179 14.45 -30.69 27.21
C THR A 179 15.76 -31.20 26.62
N ILE A 180 16.20 -30.70 25.47
CA ILE A 180 17.51 -31.05 24.87
C ILE A 180 18.64 -30.62 25.80
N ASN A 181 18.59 -29.44 26.41
CA ASN A 181 19.61 -28.98 27.33
C ASN A 181 19.64 -29.82 28.61
N GLU A 182 18.49 -30.19 29.13
CA GLU A 182 18.37 -31.09 30.30
C GLU A 182 18.94 -32.48 30.00
N LEU A 183 18.60 -33.04 28.85
CA LEU A 183 19.14 -34.33 28.40
C LEU A 183 20.64 -34.25 28.09
N SER A 184 21.14 -33.16 27.56
CA SER A 184 22.56 -32.94 27.28
C SER A 184 23.37 -32.70 28.55
N ASN A 185 22.81 -32.04 29.55
CA ASN A 185 23.42 -31.78 30.84
C ASN A 185 23.27 -32.99 31.79
N ASN A 186 22.29 -33.87 31.50
CA ASN A 186 22.01 -35.00 32.35
C ASN A 186 22.94 -36.16 32.00
N ASP A 187 23.88 -36.40 32.91
CA ASP A 187 24.36 -37.69 33.34
C ASP A 187 25.19 -38.57 32.39
N HIS A 188 24.94 -38.57 31.08
CA HIS A 188 25.69 -39.47 30.20
C HIS A 188 27.13 -39.02 29.96
N SER A 189 27.38 -37.75 29.84
CA SER A 189 28.72 -37.20 29.65
C SER A 189 29.55 -37.29 30.96
N GLN A 190 28.91 -36.99 32.08
CA GLN A 190 29.53 -37.12 33.40
C GLN A 190 29.79 -38.59 33.72
N ARG A 191 28.81 -39.46 33.63
CA ARG A 191 28.98 -40.93 33.84
C ARG A 191 30.01 -41.54 32.92
N TYR A 192 30.03 -41.13 31.65
CA TYR A 192 31.05 -41.61 30.71
C TYR A 192 32.45 -41.14 31.11
N SER A 193 32.61 -39.90 31.55
CA SER A 193 33.91 -39.39 32.00
C SER A 193 34.39 -40.05 33.30
N GLU A 194 33.49 -40.28 34.26
CA GLU A 194 33.75 -41.01 35.51
C GLU A 194 34.10 -42.48 35.23
N TRP A 195 33.34 -43.16 34.36
CA TRP A 195 33.65 -44.51 33.93
C TRP A 195 35.02 -44.58 33.26
N LYS A 196 35.34 -43.64 32.36
CA LYS A 196 36.65 -43.61 31.68
C LYS A 196 37.80 -43.39 32.64
N ALA A 197 37.63 -42.55 33.64
CA ALA A 197 38.63 -42.32 34.69
C ALA A 197 38.85 -43.57 35.55
N THR A 198 37.75 -44.20 36.01
CA THR A 198 37.77 -45.43 36.83
C THR A 198 38.41 -46.61 36.05
N HIS A 199 38.02 -46.74 34.77
CA HIS A 199 38.59 -47.79 33.90
C HIS A 199 40.08 -47.58 33.65
N LYS A 200 40.55 -46.36 33.46
CA LYS A 200 41.95 -46.02 33.31
C LYS A 200 42.74 -46.36 34.59
N GLN A 201 42.18 -46.03 35.77
CA GLN A 201 42.82 -46.36 37.05
C GLN A 201 42.88 -47.86 37.29
N ALA A 202 41.77 -48.59 37.03
CA ALA A 202 41.72 -50.03 37.14
C ALA A 202 42.78 -50.72 36.24
N ARG A 203 42.93 -50.25 35.02
CA ARG A 203 43.92 -50.75 34.06
C ARG A 203 45.39 -50.52 34.52
N SER A 204 45.63 -49.29 35.10
CA SER A 204 46.93 -48.95 35.69
C SER A 204 47.28 -49.90 36.87
N ASN A 205 46.31 -50.07 37.78
CA ASN A 205 46.47 -50.97 38.92
C ASN A 205 46.72 -52.41 38.52
N HIS A 206 46.01 -52.91 37.47
CA HIS A 206 46.22 -54.23 36.93
C HIS A 206 47.63 -54.39 36.38
N THR A 207 48.10 -53.40 35.60
CA THR A 207 49.45 -53.43 35.04
C THR A 207 50.51 -53.44 36.16
N THR A 208 50.35 -52.65 37.21
CA THR A 208 51.21 -52.59 38.37
C THR A 208 51.21 -53.92 39.15
N ALA A 209 50.05 -54.52 39.36
CA ALA A 209 49.89 -55.83 40.05
C ALA A 209 50.53 -56.94 39.23
N THR A 210 50.32 -56.97 37.92
CA THR A 210 50.98 -57.98 37.01
C THR A 210 52.48 -57.84 37.02
N GLY A 211 53.01 -56.62 37.02
CA GLY A 211 54.44 -56.36 37.16
C GLY A 211 55.00 -56.84 38.51
N ALA A 212 54.24 -56.63 39.62
CA ALA A 212 54.65 -57.09 40.94
C ALA A 212 54.65 -58.64 41.08
N VAL A 213 53.65 -59.31 40.47
CA VAL A 213 53.58 -60.77 40.38
C VAL A 213 54.79 -61.32 39.64
N GLY A 214 55.07 -60.80 38.45
CA GLY A 214 56.24 -61.21 37.63
C GLY A 214 57.56 -60.99 38.37
N ALA A 215 57.72 -59.92 39.13
CA ALA A 215 58.90 -59.66 39.95
C ALA A 215 59.00 -60.62 41.14
N ALA A 216 57.88 -61.04 41.73
CA ALA A 216 57.84 -62.04 42.78
C ALA A 216 58.16 -63.43 42.27
N GLU A 217 57.66 -63.82 41.10
CA GLU A 217 57.96 -65.08 40.41
C GLU A 217 59.42 -65.17 40.04
N ASN A 218 60.04 -64.09 39.52
CA ASN A 218 61.50 -64.09 39.24
C ASN A 218 62.31 -64.25 40.50
N ARG A 219 61.94 -63.65 41.63
CA ARG A 219 62.62 -63.86 42.92
C ARG A 219 62.46 -65.26 43.46
N LEU A 220 61.35 -65.92 43.19
CA LEU A 220 61.14 -67.32 43.59
C LEU A 220 62.00 -68.29 42.74
N HIS A 221 62.31 -67.92 41.51
CA HIS A 221 63.19 -68.70 40.62
C HIS A 221 64.69 -68.53 40.92
N GLU A 222 65.08 -67.49 41.64
CA GLU A 222 66.43 -67.20 42.02
C GLU A 222 66.84 -67.83 43.38
N LEU A 223 65.86 -68.38 44.08
CA LEU A 223 66.09 -69.19 45.32
C LEU A 223 66.17 -70.71 45.03
#